data_62345f3c96f91a493289b9b16e852f85
#
_entry.id   62345f3c96f91a493289b9b16e852f85
#
_cell.length_a   1.000
_cell.length_b   1.000
_cell.length_c   1.000
_cell.angle_alpha   90.00
_cell.angle_beta   90.00
_cell.angle_gamma   90.00
#
_symmetry.space_group_name_H-M   'P 1'
#
loop_
_entity.id
_entity.type
_entity.pdbx_description
1 polymer ?
#
loop_
_entity_poly.entity_id
_entity_poly.type
_entity_poly.pdbx_seq_one_letter_code
_entity_poly.pdbx_strand_id
1 'polypeptide(L)'
;MIHIIYMAAGNSRRFGSNKLFYKLDGKPMYRHLLERLIKIKDRYNKLKNTGTNKPLDSDKMDADTVIDNYIGTDTGLSKKAGTKNAESNNPVIDITVVTRYREILDYCSSIPDCHAVLSPDSEKGISYTIKAGIMAVQEQKKTGMHMWQSSVWQKKPEKNSGSLHNTVETEDYYMFAVADQPYLKSQSVIKLIDKALENKGNKRLVFSLRCGDAVGNPCVFHSSLIPQLLSLEGDKGGRSVAKKYDCVYVDIADERELMDIDNLSNSKHTVTL
;
A
#
# COMPACT_ATOMS: atom_id res chain seq x y z
N MET A 1 7.35 8.39 -7.47
CA MET A 1 5.97 8.06 -7.04
C MET A 1 6.01 6.87 -6.08
N ILE A 2 5.04 6.74 -5.16
CA ILE A 2 4.89 5.54 -4.31
C ILE A 2 3.63 4.80 -4.74
N HIS A 3 3.76 3.54 -5.13
CA HIS A 3 2.65 2.63 -5.42
C HIS A 3 2.41 1.73 -4.22
N ILE A 4 1.30 1.93 -3.51
CA ILE A 4 0.91 1.07 -2.38
C ILE A 4 0.14 -0.13 -2.92
N ILE A 5 0.68 -1.33 -2.76
CA ILE A 5 -0.01 -2.59 -3.04
C ILE A 5 -0.52 -3.14 -1.70
N TYR A 6 -1.83 -3.02 -1.49
CA TYR A 6 -2.49 -3.54 -0.29
C TYR A 6 -2.94 -4.97 -0.50
N MET A 7 -2.29 -5.90 0.20
CA MET A 7 -2.48 -7.34 0.03
C MET A 7 -3.59 -7.86 0.95
N ALA A 8 -4.80 -8.04 0.41
CA ALA A 8 -5.99 -8.51 1.11
C ALA A 8 -6.52 -9.84 0.53
N ALA A 9 -5.62 -10.81 0.32
CA ALA A 9 -5.92 -12.09 -0.33
C ALA A 9 -5.52 -13.33 0.50
N GLY A 10 -5.18 -13.17 1.78
CA GLY A 10 -4.70 -14.24 2.66
C GLY A 10 -5.72 -15.38 2.86
N ASN A 11 -5.24 -16.61 2.97
CA ASN A 11 -6.06 -17.83 3.06
C ASN A 11 -6.65 -18.12 4.43
N SER A 12 -6.23 -17.43 5.48
CA SER A 12 -6.72 -17.58 6.88
C SER A 12 -6.78 -19.02 7.41
N ARG A 13 -5.91 -19.92 6.93
CA ARG A 13 -5.98 -21.38 7.19
C ARG A 13 -6.00 -21.75 8.68
N ARG A 14 -5.39 -20.92 9.55
CA ARG A 14 -5.26 -21.15 10.99
C ARG A 14 -6.33 -20.44 11.83
N PHE A 15 -7.14 -19.59 11.21
CA PHE A 15 -8.08 -18.74 11.93
C PHE A 15 -9.46 -19.39 12.13
N GLY A 16 -9.75 -20.52 11.46
CA GLY A 16 -11.05 -21.22 11.51
C GLY A 16 -12.15 -20.54 10.68
N SER A 17 -11.95 -19.30 10.27
CA SER A 17 -12.81 -18.51 9.38
C SER A 17 -11.94 -17.53 8.57
N ASN A 18 -12.54 -16.73 7.68
CA ASN A 18 -11.77 -15.72 6.98
C ASN A 18 -11.41 -14.54 7.92
N LYS A 19 -10.15 -14.48 8.37
CA LYS A 19 -9.67 -13.47 9.32
C LYS A 19 -9.87 -12.03 8.84
N LEU A 20 -9.87 -11.78 7.53
CA LEU A 20 -10.02 -10.43 6.98
C LEU A 20 -11.40 -9.84 7.25
N PHE A 21 -12.44 -10.69 7.39
CA PHE A 21 -13.80 -10.27 7.74
C PHE A 21 -14.09 -10.31 9.24
N TYR A 22 -13.16 -10.83 10.05
CA TYR A 22 -13.30 -10.79 11.50
C TYR A 22 -13.39 -9.33 11.96
N LYS A 23 -14.40 -9.04 12.78
CA LYS A 23 -14.61 -7.69 13.33
C LYS A 23 -13.70 -7.46 14.54
N LEU A 24 -12.76 -6.57 14.38
CA LEU A 24 -11.95 -6.01 15.44
C LEU A 24 -12.52 -4.61 15.75
N ASP A 25 -12.91 -4.35 17.00
CA ASP A 25 -13.55 -3.08 17.39
C ASP A 25 -14.73 -2.67 16.46
N GLY A 26 -15.58 -3.67 16.12
CA GLY A 26 -16.76 -3.48 15.28
C GLY A 26 -16.51 -3.34 13.77
N LYS A 27 -15.24 -3.26 13.33
CA LYS A 27 -14.83 -3.06 11.94
C LYS A 27 -14.12 -4.30 11.38
N PRO A 28 -14.41 -4.76 10.13
CA PRO A 28 -13.66 -5.84 9.50
C PRO A 28 -12.16 -5.55 9.47
N MET A 29 -11.34 -6.56 9.79
CA MET A 29 -9.89 -6.43 9.93
C MET A 29 -9.24 -5.74 8.73
N TYR A 30 -9.60 -6.14 7.49
CA TYR A 30 -9.02 -5.54 6.28
C TYR A 30 -9.24 -4.03 6.15
N ARG A 31 -10.26 -3.46 6.82
CA ARG A 31 -10.57 -2.03 6.70
C ARG A 31 -9.69 -1.15 7.58
N HIS A 32 -9.15 -1.68 8.67
CA HIS A 32 -8.38 -0.87 9.63
C HIS A 32 -7.20 -0.17 8.98
N LEU A 33 -6.29 -0.93 8.37
CA LEU A 33 -5.13 -0.35 7.70
C LEU A 33 -5.49 0.28 6.36
N LEU A 34 -6.42 -0.31 5.59
CA LEU A 34 -6.82 0.24 4.28
C LEU A 34 -7.33 1.68 4.40
N GLU A 35 -8.21 1.97 5.35
CA GLU A 35 -8.76 3.31 5.56
C GLU A 35 -7.68 4.32 5.98
N ARG A 36 -6.69 3.90 6.79
CA ARG A 36 -5.53 4.74 7.13
C ARG A 36 -4.68 5.06 5.88
N LEU A 37 -4.42 4.06 5.05
CA LEU A 37 -3.64 4.24 3.80
C LEU A 37 -4.36 5.19 2.82
N ILE A 38 -5.68 5.09 2.69
CA ILE A 38 -6.49 6.00 1.86
C ILE A 38 -6.33 7.43 2.36
N LYS A 39 -6.51 7.66 3.66
CA LYS A 39 -6.34 8.98 4.28
C LYS A 39 -4.93 9.54 4.06
N ILE A 40 -3.89 8.70 4.19
CA ILE A 40 -2.49 9.09 3.92
C ILE A 40 -2.33 9.49 2.44
N LYS A 41 -2.81 8.68 1.50
CA LYS A 41 -2.79 8.97 0.06
C LYS A 41 -3.42 10.33 -0.24
N ASP A 42 -4.64 10.55 0.24
CA ASP A 42 -5.40 11.79 -0.01
C ASP A 42 -4.65 13.02 0.50
N ARG A 43 -4.01 12.91 1.67
CA ARG A 43 -3.21 13.99 2.25
C ARG A 43 -1.98 14.32 1.41
N TYR A 44 -1.18 13.33 1.00
CA TYR A 44 0.01 13.56 0.17
C TYR A 44 -0.35 14.18 -1.18
N ASN A 45 -1.38 13.66 -1.82
CA ASN A 45 -1.81 14.16 -3.13
C ASN A 45 -2.39 15.57 -3.03
N LYS A 46 -3.09 15.92 -1.94
CA LYS A 46 -3.59 17.28 -1.68
C LYS A 46 -2.45 18.28 -1.43
N LEU A 47 -1.44 17.92 -0.65
CA LEU A 47 -0.28 18.78 -0.37
C LEU A 47 0.48 19.12 -1.65
N LYS A 48 0.69 18.15 -2.54
CA LYS A 48 1.31 18.40 -3.84
C LYS A 48 0.57 19.47 -4.65
N ASN A 49 -0.77 19.40 -4.67
CA ASN A 49 -1.60 20.33 -5.43
C ASN A 49 -1.58 21.76 -4.86
N THR A 50 -1.26 21.94 -3.58
CA THR A 50 -1.15 23.26 -2.93
C THR A 50 0.23 23.88 -3.01
N GLY A 51 1.24 23.20 -3.59
CA GLY A 51 2.61 23.68 -3.72
C GLY A 51 3.38 23.82 -2.41
N THR A 52 2.85 23.28 -1.31
CA THR A 52 3.52 23.29 -0.01
C THR A 52 4.42 22.06 0.12
N ASN A 53 5.68 22.22 -0.26
CA ASN A 53 6.75 21.20 -0.10
C ASN A 53 7.24 21.04 1.36
N LYS A 54 6.42 21.33 2.36
CA LYS A 54 6.84 21.15 3.74
C LYS A 54 6.65 19.69 4.14
N PRO A 55 7.73 19.00 4.62
CA PRO A 55 7.59 17.67 5.19
C PRO A 55 6.51 17.69 6.28
N LEU A 56 5.71 16.64 6.33
CA LEU A 56 4.76 16.47 7.40
C LEU A 56 5.51 16.40 8.72
N ASP A 57 5.25 17.39 9.60
CA ASP A 57 5.82 17.40 10.96
C ASP A 57 5.22 16.23 11.74
N SER A 58 5.90 15.06 11.65
CA SER A 58 5.46 13.78 12.21
C SER A 58 5.33 13.83 13.75
N ASP A 59 5.98 14.79 14.40
CA ASP A 59 6.09 14.85 15.87
C ASP A 59 4.95 15.62 16.54
N LYS A 60 4.10 16.32 15.79
CA LYS A 60 3.03 17.16 16.33
C LYS A 60 1.62 16.59 16.20
N MET A 61 1.44 15.37 15.72
CA MET A 61 0.12 14.87 15.36
C MET A 61 -0.14 13.48 15.89
N ASP A 62 -1.13 13.37 16.77
CA ASP A 62 -1.94 12.18 16.91
C ASP A 62 -2.71 11.99 15.60
N ALA A 63 -2.10 11.26 14.66
CA ALA A 63 -2.55 11.18 13.27
C ALA A 63 -3.98 10.62 13.13
N ASP A 64 -4.44 9.84 14.10
CA ASP A 64 -5.78 9.24 14.08
C ASP A 64 -6.87 10.27 14.50
N THR A 65 -6.55 11.23 15.37
CA THR A 65 -7.52 12.25 15.86
C THR A 65 -7.63 13.48 14.94
N VAL A 66 -6.55 13.87 14.28
CA VAL A 66 -6.55 15.07 13.40
C VAL A 66 -7.16 14.79 12.03
N ILE A 67 -7.15 13.55 11.60
CA ILE A 67 -7.75 13.16 10.30
C ILE A 67 -9.29 13.32 10.34
N ASP A 68 -9.94 13.06 11.47
CA ASP A 68 -11.41 13.15 11.60
C ASP A 68 -11.92 14.61 11.62
N ASN A 69 -11.12 15.56 12.10
CA ASN A 69 -11.48 16.99 12.11
C ASN A 69 -11.37 17.71 10.75
N TYR A 70 -10.67 17.08 9.76
CA TYR A 70 -10.49 17.71 8.44
C TYR A 70 -11.54 17.32 7.38
N ILE A 71 -12.37 16.32 7.65
CA ILE A 71 -13.43 15.86 6.73
C ILE A 71 -14.74 16.65 6.89
N GLY A 72 -14.87 17.46 7.94
CA GLY A 72 -16.14 18.04 8.39
C GLY A 72 -16.53 19.41 7.85
N THR A 73 -15.68 20.18 7.18
CA THR A 73 -16.07 21.52 6.71
C THR A 73 -15.31 21.94 5.46
N ASP A 74 -15.82 21.69 4.29
CA ASP A 74 -15.80 22.67 3.21
C ASP A 74 -16.80 22.35 2.10
N THR A 75 -18.02 22.85 2.27
CA THR A 75 -18.94 23.16 1.18
C THR A 75 -18.87 24.65 0.93
N GLY A 76 -18.10 25.09 -0.07
CA GLY A 76 -18.14 26.52 -0.42
C GLY A 76 -17.10 26.96 -1.45
N LEU A 77 -17.52 26.93 -2.70
CA LEU A 77 -17.18 27.79 -3.85
C LEU A 77 -15.94 28.71 -3.76
N SER A 78 -15.01 28.59 -4.70
CA SER A 78 -14.82 29.67 -5.69
C SER A 78 -13.84 29.28 -6.80
N LYS A 79 -14.31 29.26 -8.05
CA LYS A 79 -13.49 29.21 -9.27
C LYS A 79 -12.71 30.52 -9.39
N LYS A 80 -11.36 30.46 -9.50
CA LYS A 80 -10.58 31.45 -10.24
C LYS A 80 -9.62 30.71 -11.16
N ALA A 81 -9.86 30.88 -12.45
CA ALA A 81 -9.00 30.47 -13.52
C ALA A 81 -7.69 31.27 -13.46
N GLY A 82 -6.59 30.56 -13.31
CA GLY A 82 -5.24 31.07 -13.49
C GLY A 82 -4.44 30.03 -14.26
N THR A 83 -4.16 30.34 -15.52
CA THR A 83 -3.24 29.59 -16.39
C THR A 83 -1.89 29.41 -15.68
N LYS A 84 -1.58 28.19 -15.26
CA LYS A 84 -0.26 27.76 -14.83
C LYS A 84 0.13 26.52 -15.60
N ASN A 85 1.38 26.50 -16.04
CA ASN A 85 2.07 25.47 -16.78
C ASN A 85 1.70 24.07 -16.31
N ALA A 86 1.42 23.18 -17.27
CA ALA A 86 1.08 21.77 -17.04
C ALA A 86 2.31 21.02 -16.47
N GLU A 87 2.61 21.20 -15.20
CA GLU A 87 3.35 20.22 -14.44
C GLU A 87 2.41 19.01 -14.28
N SER A 88 2.90 17.83 -14.65
CA SER A 88 2.12 16.60 -14.68
C SER A 88 1.37 16.41 -13.35
N ASN A 89 0.03 16.36 -13.42
CA ASN A 89 -0.89 16.09 -12.29
C ASN A 89 -0.80 14.64 -11.76
N ASN A 90 0.35 13.96 -11.92
CA ASN A 90 0.53 12.61 -11.43
C ASN A 90 0.53 12.60 -9.90
N PRO A 91 -0.29 11.77 -9.26
CA PRO A 91 -0.34 11.67 -7.81
C PRO A 91 1.03 11.24 -7.25
N VAL A 92 1.33 11.64 -6.01
CA VAL A 92 2.55 11.21 -5.31
C VAL A 92 2.39 9.78 -4.82
N ILE A 93 1.17 9.40 -4.45
CA ILE A 93 0.81 8.08 -3.92
C ILE A 93 -0.44 7.58 -4.62
N ASP A 94 -0.44 6.31 -5.02
CA ASP A 94 -1.63 5.57 -5.41
C ASP A 94 -1.78 4.29 -4.57
N ILE A 95 -2.98 3.68 -4.60
CA ILE A 95 -3.28 2.44 -3.88
C ILE A 95 -3.94 1.45 -4.83
N THR A 96 -3.35 0.25 -4.88
CA THR A 96 -3.92 -0.92 -5.55
C THR A 96 -4.19 -2.01 -4.52
N VAL A 97 -5.45 -2.36 -4.33
CA VAL A 97 -5.87 -3.45 -3.44
C VAL A 97 -5.89 -4.75 -4.23
N VAL A 98 -5.17 -5.76 -3.76
CA VAL A 98 -5.19 -7.10 -4.36
C VAL A 98 -5.98 -8.02 -3.42
N THR A 99 -7.07 -8.56 -3.92
CA THR A 99 -7.94 -9.46 -3.15
C THR A 99 -8.39 -10.66 -3.95
N ARG A 100 -8.83 -11.72 -3.29
CA ARG A 100 -9.54 -12.86 -3.88
C ARG A 100 -11.02 -12.84 -3.50
N TYR A 101 -11.45 -11.87 -2.71
CA TYR A 101 -12.79 -11.75 -2.14
C TYR A 101 -13.56 -10.63 -2.82
N ARG A 102 -14.74 -11.00 -3.37
CA ARG A 102 -15.59 -10.06 -4.09
C ARG A 102 -16.09 -8.93 -3.19
N GLU A 103 -16.39 -9.25 -1.95
CA GLU A 103 -16.87 -8.26 -0.97
C GLU A 103 -15.84 -7.15 -0.70
N ILE A 104 -14.54 -7.47 -0.72
CA ILE A 104 -13.47 -6.47 -0.58
C ILE A 104 -13.36 -5.64 -1.87
N LEU A 105 -13.50 -6.30 -3.04
CA LEU A 105 -13.51 -5.61 -4.33
C LEU A 105 -14.67 -4.62 -4.40
N ASP A 106 -15.88 -5.03 -4.03
CA ASP A 106 -17.09 -4.20 -4.04
C ASP A 106 -16.95 -3.02 -3.07
N TYR A 107 -16.39 -3.25 -1.88
CA TYR A 107 -16.08 -2.17 -0.94
C TYR A 107 -15.12 -1.14 -1.54
N CYS A 108 -14.03 -1.58 -2.15
CA CYS A 108 -13.05 -0.68 -2.77
C CYS A 108 -13.66 0.11 -3.95
N SER A 109 -14.56 -0.50 -4.71
CA SER A 109 -15.25 0.16 -5.83
C SER A 109 -16.15 1.31 -5.39
N SER A 110 -16.56 1.35 -4.12
CA SER A 110 -17.32 2.46 -3.53
C SER A 110 -16.45 3.63 -3.07
N ILE A 111 -15.12 3.50 -3.11
CA ILE A 111 -14.17 4.51 -2.62
C ILE A 111 -13.51 5.19 -3.83
N PRO A 112 -13.61 6.52 -3.95
CA PRO A 112 -12.93 7.26 -5.01
C PRO A 112 -11.42 7.00 -5.03
N ASP A 113 -10.85 6.83 -6.22
CA ASP A 113 -9.41 6.62 -6.43
C ASP A 113 -8.80 5.45 -5.62
N CYS A 114 -9.62 4.45 -5.28
CA CYS A 114 -9.18 3.18 -4.71
C CYS A 114 -9.27 2.11 -5.79
N HIS A 115 -8.13 1.68 -6.33
CA HIS A 115 -8.07 0.63 -7.33
C HIS A 115 -8.07 -0.73 -6.67
N ALA A 116 -8.85 -1.67 -7.20
CA ALA A 116 -8.85 -3.04 -6.69
C ALA A 116 -8.83 -4.06 -7.82
N VAL A 117 -8.09 -5.14 -7.62
CA VAL A 117 -8.01 -6.26 -8.57
C VAL A 117 -8.36 -7.57 -7.90
N LEU A 118 -9.18 -8.37 -8.57
CA LEU A 118 -9.52 -9.71 -8.12
C LEU A 118 -8.43 -10.69 -8.61
N SER A 119 -7.76 -11.35 -7.67
CA SER A 119 -6.68 -12.32 -7.94
C SER A 119 -6.99 -13.67 -7.30
N PRO A 120 -7.76 -14.55 -7.96
CA PRO A 120 -8.07 -15.90 -7.47
C PRO A 120 -6.80 -16.72 -7.22
N ASP A 121 -5.80 -16.55 -8.08
CA ASP A 121 -4.51 -17.26 -7.97
C ASP A 121 -3.71 -16.94 -6.70
N SER A 122 -4.07 -15.89 -5.96
CA SER A 122 -3.48 -15.60 -4.65
C SER A 122 -3.67 -16.74 -3.63
N GLU A 123 -4.57 -17.67 -3.89
CA GLU A 123 -4.72 -18.91 -3.11
C GLU A 123 -3.48 -19.81 -3.18
N LYS A 124 -2.73 -19.75 -4.27
CA LYS A 124 -1.52 -20.56 -4.52
C LYS A 124 -0.29 -20.04 -3.79
N GLY A 125 -0.38 -18.86 -3.14
CA GLY A 125 0.70 -18.29 -2.35
C GLY A 125 0.83 -16.77 -2.49
N ILE A 126 1.60 -16.17 -1.57
CA ILE A 126 1.78 -14.72 -1.50
C ILE A 126 2.43 -14.11 -2.75
N SER A 127 3.28 -14.87 -3.45
CA SER A 127 3.92 -14.40 -4.69
C SER A 127 2.91 -14.03 -5.78
N TYR A 128 1.78 -14.72 -5.84
CA TYR A 128 0.71 -14.42 -6.79
C TYR A 128 0.02 -13.09 -6.47
N THR A 129 -0.18 -12.79 -5.19
CA THR A 129 -0.72 -11.50 -4.75
C THR A 129 0.23 -10.35 -5.10
N ILE A 130 1.55 -10.52 -4.86
CA ILE A 130 2.59 -9.56 -5.21
C ILE A 130 2.59 -9.30 -6.72
N LYS A 131 2.63 -10.36 -7.54
CA LYS A 131 2.62 -10.26 -8.99
C LYS A 131 1.37 -9.55 -9.51
N ALA A 132 0.19 -9.92 -9.04
CA ALA A 132 -1.06 -9.31 -9.45
C ALA A 132 -1.06 -7.79 -9.17
N GLY A 133 -0.57 -7.36 -8.00
CA GLY A 133 -0.47 -5.96 -7.65
C GLY A 133 0.52 -5.19 -8.53
N ILE A 134 1.71 -5.74 -8.76
CA ILE A 134 2.70 -5.12 -9.63
C ILE A 134 2.16 -4.96 -11.06
N MET A 135 1.56 -6.03 -11.61
CA MET A 135 1.03 -6.00 -12.97
C MET A 135 -0.12 -5.01 -13.12
N ALA A 136 -0.99 -4.89 -12.11
CA ALA A 136 -2.07 -3.90 -12.11
C ALA A 136 -1.52 -2.47 -12.14
N VAL A 137 -0.51 -2.15 -11.33
CA VAL A 137 0.15 -0.85 -11.34
C VAL A 137 0.81 -0.57 -12.70
N GLN A 138 1.50 -1.56 -13.28
CA GLN A 138 2.14 -1.39 -14.59
C GLN A 138 1.13 -1.17 -15.71
N GLU A 139 -0.03 -1.82 -15.67
CA GLU A 139 -1.08 -1.63 -16.67
C GLU A 139 -1.71 -0.23 -16.55
N GLN A 140 -1.97 0.24 -15.34
CA GLN A 140 -2.43 1.62 -15.10
C GLN A 140 -1.47 2.66 -15.67
N LYS A 141 -0.16 2.46 -15.49
CA LYS A 141 0.88 3.35 -16.05
C LYS A 141 0.88 3.37 -17.58
N LYS A 142 0.62 2.23 -18.24
CA LYS A 142 0.60 2.14 -19.70
C LYS A 142 -0.62 2.80 -20.33
N THR A 143 -1.78 2.64 -19.69
CA THR A 143 -3.05 3.09 -20.27
C THR A 143 -3.36 4.55 -19.96
N GLY A 144 -2.69 5.15 -18.98
CA GLY A 144 -3.01 6.49 -18.47
C GLY A 144 -4.44 6.58 -17.90
N MET A 145 -5.13 5.46 -17.80
CA MET A 145 -6.51 5.38 -17.37
C MET A 145 -6.60 5.21 -15.86
N HIS A 146 -7.08 6.22 -15.17
CA HIS A 146 -7.61 6.11 -13.80
C HIS A 146 -8.99 5.41 -13.75
N MET A 147 -9.42 4.79 -14.85
CA MET A 147 -10.73 4.14 -14.96
C MET A 147 -10.59 2.63 -14.83
N TRP A 148 -10.70 2.10 -13.62
CA TRP A 148 -10.94 0.68 -13.39
C TRP A 148 -12.28 0.47 -12.68
N GLN A 149 -13.33 0.23 -13.46
CA GLN A 149 -14.46 -0.54 -13.00
C GLN A 149 -14.04 -2.02 -13.04
N SER A 150 -14.00 -2.64 -11.85
CA SER A 150 -13.94 -4.09 -11.57
C SER A 150 -13.46 -4.97 -12.74
N SER A 151 -12.15 -5.11 -12.95
CA SER A 151 -11.65 -6.13 -13.87
C SER A 151 -11.19 -7.37 -13.09
N VAL A 152 -11.81 -8.52 -13.47
CA VAL A 152 -11.29 -9.82 -13.06
C VAL A 152 -10.02 -10.09 -13.85
N TRP A 153 -8.88 -10.12 -13.17
CA TRP A 153 -7.60 -10.45 -13.79
C TRP A 153 -7.58 -11.94 -14.13
N GLN A 154 -7.79 -12.30 -15.41
CA GLN A 154 -7.74 -13.68 -15.93
C GLN A 154 -6.63 -13.92 -16.96
N LYS A 155 -5.77 -12.94 -17.25
CA LYS A 155 -4.67 -13.17 -18.21
C LYS A 155 -3.54 -13.97 -17.55
N LYS A 156 -3.34 -15.21 -18.05
CA LYS A 156 -2.06 -15.91 -17.90
C LYS A 156 -0.95 -15.02 -18.48
N PRO A 157 0.23 -14.96 -17.84
CA PRO A 157 1.37 -14.32 -18.48
C PRO A 157 1.69 -15.07 -19.78
N GLU A 158 1.45 -14.45 -20.91
CA GLU A 158 1.96 -14.93 -22.18
C GLU A 158 3.49 -14.88 -22.11
N LYS A 159 4.10 -16.04 -22.40
CA LYS A 159 5.55 -16.13 -22.65
C LYS A 159 5.86 -15.46 -23.99
N ASN A 160 5.78 -14.14 -24.04
CA ASN A 160 6.29 -13.39 -25.14
C ASN A 160 7.67 -12.82 -24.78
N SER A 161 8.67 -13.49 -25.29
CA SER A 161 10.01 -12.97 -25.57
C SER A 161 9.88 -11.83 -26.61
N GLY A 162 9.59 -10.64 -26.16
CA GLY A 162 9.41 -9.47 -27.02
C GLY A 162 9.87 -8.21 -26.31
N SER A 163 11.09 -7.79 -26.65
CA SER A 163 11.58 -6.41 -26.60
C SER A 163 11.35 -5.68 -25.27
N LEU A 164 12.39 -5.58 -24.46
CA LEU A 164 12.53 -4.51 -23.47
C LEU A 164 12.41 -3.16 -24.22
N HIS A 165 11.19 -2.65 -24.32
CA HIS A 165 11.00 -1.27 -24.69
C HIS A 165 11.61 -0.42 -23.59
N ASN A 166 12.41 0.55 -23.95
CA ASN A 166 12.96 1.64 -23.14
C ASN A 166 11.83 2.27 -22.30
N THR A 167 11.49 1.65 -21.18
CA THR A 167 10.74 2.33 -20.12
C THR A 167 11.74 3.30 -19.51
N VAL A 168 11.48 4.59 -19.66
CA VAL A 168 12.10 5.62 -18.83
C VAL A 168 12.12 5.04 -17.42
N GLU A 169 13.31 4.80 -16.85
CA GLU A 169 13.48 4.33 -15.50
C GLU A 169 12.85 5.39 -14.57
N THR A 170 11.58 5.23 -14.27
CA THR A 170 10.93 6.08 -13.28
C THR A 170 11.43 5.64 -11.92
N GLU A 171 11.99 6.57 -11.14
CA GLU A 171 12.38 6.35 -9.75
C GLU A 171 11.14 6.20 -8.87
N ASP A 172 10.41 5.13 -9.09
CA ASP A 172 9.21 4.80 -8.34
C ASP A 172 9.51 3.74 -7.28
N TYR A 173 8.70 3.74 -6.23
CA TYR A 173 8.75 2.76 -5.16
C TYR A 173 7.44 2.02 -5.06
N TYR A 174 7.51 0.73 -4.71
CA TYR A 174 6.39 -0.16 -4.49
C TYR A 174 6.35 -0.56 -3.02
N MET A 175 5.33 -0.13 -2.31
CA MET A 175 5.11 -0.47 -0.90
C MET A 175 4.11 -1.60 -0.79
N PHE A 176 4.50 -2.71 -0.16
CA PHE A 176 3.62 -3.85 0.11
C PHE A 176 3.14 -3.78 1.55
N ALA A 177 1.84 -3.61 1.74
CA ALA A 177 1.17 -3.59 3.03
C ALA A 177 0.18 -4.75 3.12
N VAL A 178 0.09 -5.41 4.28
CA VAL A 178 -0.74 -6.60 4.49
C VAL A 178 -2.00 -6.26 5.30
N ALA A 179 -3.11 -6.90 4.96
CA ALA A 179 -4.42 -6.57 5.53
C ALA A 179 -4.68 -7.12 6.94
N ASP A 180 -3.75 -7.91 7.46
CA ASP A 180 -3.81 -8.55 8.78
C ASP A 180 -2.95 -7.86 9.85
N GLN A 181 -2.48 -6.63 9.57
CA GLN A 181 -1.79 -5.74 10.51
C GLN A 181 -2.67 -4.53 10.90
N PRO A 182 -3.75 -4.74 11.67
CA PRO A 182 -4.70 -3.67 11.98
C PRO A 182 -4.15 -2.60 12.93
N TYR A 183 -3.06 -2.89 13.64
CA TYR A 183 -2.46 -1.97 14.63
C TYR A 183 -1.37 -1.07 14.06
N LEU A 184 -1.00 -1.24 12.79
CA LEU A 184 0.00 -0.38 12.14
C LEU A 184 -0.49 1.08 12.09
N LYS A 185 0.26 1.99 12.73
CA LYS A 185 -0.11 3.39 12.87
C LYS A 185 0.17 4.18 11.59
N SER A 186 -0.68 5.18 11.32
CA SER A 186 -0.51 6.10 10.19
C SER A 186 0.85 6.80 10.23
N GLN A 187 1.32 7.20 11.42
CA GLN A 187 2.60 7.89 11.60
C GLN A 187 3.79 7.03 11.16
N SER A 188 3.79 5.74 11.48
CA SER A 188 4.85 4.81 11.07
C SER A 188 4.89 4.62 9.55
N VAL A 189 3.72 4.54 8.92
CA VAL A 189 3.60 4.49 7.45
C VAL A 189 4.10 5.77 6.81
N ILE A 190 3.75 6.95 7.34
CA ILE A 190 4.20 8.26 6.86
C ILE A 190 5.72 8.34 6.94
N LYS A 191 6.33 8.02 8.07
CA LYS A 191 7.79 8.01 8.24
C LYS A 191 8.48 7.10 7.22
N LEU A 192 7.89 5.95 6.92
CA LEU A 192 8.44 5.01 5.93
C LEU A 192 8.35 5.57 4.50
N ILE A 193 7.23 6.21 4.15
CA ILE A 193 7.02 6.86 2.85
C ILE A 193 8.01 8.01 2.68
N ASP A 194 8.11 8.91 3.67
CA ASP A 194 9.02 10.06 3.63
C ASP A 194 10.46 9.59 3.48
N LYS A 195 10.85 8.54 4.21
CA LYS A 195 12.19 7.96 4.12
C LYS A 195 12.51 7.41 2.73
N ALA A 196 11.55 6.78 2.07
CA ALA A 196 11.71 6.32 0.69
C ALA A 196 11.79 7.51 -0.29
N LEU A 197 10.96 8.54 -0.12
CA LEU A 197 10.95 9.73 -0.98
C LEU A 197 12.21 10.57 -0.84
N GLU A 198 12.77 10.71 0.36
CA GLU A 198 14.04 11.40 0.62
C GLU A 198 15.23 10.72 -0.07
N ASN A 199 15.14 9.41 -0.32
CA ASN A 199 16.20 8.62 -0.94
C ASN A 199 16.08 8.51 -2.46
N LYS A 200 15.22 9.30 -3.12
CA LYS A 200 15.20 9.40 -4.57
C LYS A 200 16.57 9.85 -5.09
N GLY A 201 17.06 9.15 -6.11
CA GLY A 201 18.41 9.38 -6.65
C GLY A 201 19.54 8.71 -5.85
N ASN A 202 19.27 8.17 -4.68
CA ASN A 202 20.23 7.37 -3.90
C ASN A 202 20.06 5.88 -4.20
N LYS A 203 21.15 5.12 -4.11
CA LYS A 203 21.16 3.67 -4.43
C LYS A 203 20.49 2.78 -3.36
N ARG A 204 19.66 3.33 -2.48
CA ARG A 204 18.92 2.53 -1.48
C ARG A 204 17.64 1.98 -2.11
N LEU A 205 17.52 0.67 -2.11
CA LEU A 205 16.51 -0.04 -2.89
C LEU A 205 15.38 -0.62 -2.03
N VAL A 206 15.59 -0.78 -0.72
CA VAL A 206 14.65 -1.44 0.18
C VAL A 206 14.52 -0.66 1.49
N PHE A 207 13.27 -0.49 1.93
CA PHE A 207 12.93 0.15 3.21
C PHE A 207 11.92 -0.69 3.96
N SER A 208 12.00 -0.73 5.30
CA SER A 208 11.09 -1.50 6.14
C SER A 208 10.97 -0.89 7.53
N LEU A 209 9.90 -1.23 8.25
CA LEU A 209 9.75 -0.88 9.66
C LEU A 209 10.54 -1.86 10.53
N ARG A 210 11.04 -1.35 11.67
CA ARG A 210 11.76 -2.14 12.66
C ARG A 210 11.38 -1.71 14.08
N CYS A 211 11.17 -2.70 14.97
CA CYS A 211 11.04 -2.49 16.40
C CYS A 211 12.01 -3.42 17.12
N GLY A 212 13.08 -2.87 17.71
CA GLY A 212 14.18 -3.68 18.24
C GLY A 212 14.79 -4.56 17.15
N ASP A 213 14.78 -5.88 17.35
CA ASP A 213 15.26 -6.87 16.36
C ASP A 213 14.18 -7.32 15.37
N ALA A 214 12.91 -7.00 15.63
CA ALA A 214 11.80 -7.38 14.77
C ALA A 214 11.71 -6.46 13.55
N VAL A 215 11.72 -7.06 12.36
CA VAL A 215 11.54 -6.37 11.07
C VAL A 215 10.27 -6.88 10.41
N GLY A 216 9.40 -5.98 9.96
CA GLY A 216 8.09 -6.35 9.41
C GLY A 216 7.60 -5.49 8.25
N ASN A 217 6.38 -5.80 7.81
CA ASN A 217 5.66 -5.00 6.84
C ASN A 217 5.22 -3.65 7.45
N PRO A 218 4.99 -2.65 6.61
CA PRO A 218 5.18 -2.58 5.17
C PRO A 218 6.64 -2.63 4.76
N CYS A 219 6.87 -3.19 3.55
CA CYS A 219 8.17 -3.19 2.93
C CYS A 219 8.11 -2.39 1.62
N VAL A 220 9.06 -1.48 1.41
CA VAL A 220 9.12 -0.62 0.21
C VAL A 220 10.29 -1.06 -0.65
N PHE A 221 10.06 -1.22 -1.94
CA PHE A 221 11.05 -1.62 -2.93
C PHE A 221 11.15 -0.58 -4.04
N HIS A 222 12.36 -0.26 -4.44
CA HIS A 222 12.61 0.54 -5.64
C HIS A 222 12.17 -0.23 -6.90
N SER A 223 11.71 0.48 -7.93
CA SER A 223 11.20 -0.09 -9.19
C SER A 223 12.19 -1.02 -9.89
N SER A 224 13.49 -0.80 -9.74
CA SER A 224 14.54 -1.70 -10.29
C SER A 224 14.49 -3.13 -9.75
N LEU A 225 13.80 -3.37 -8.61
CA LEU A 225 13.64 -4.70 -8.01
C LEU A 225 12.37 -5.43 -8.48
N ILE A 226 11.59 -4.83 -9.36
CA ILE A 226 10.37 -5.45 -9.91
C ILE A 226 10.64 -6.79 -10.59
N PRO A 227 11.70 -6.96 -11.43
CA PRO A 227 11.98 -8.27 -12.04
C PRO A 227 12.18 -9.36 -10.99
N GLN A 228 12.86 -9.07 -9.87
CA GLN A 228 13.09 -10.03 -8.77
C GLN A 228 11.79 -10.37 -8.02
N LEU A 229 10.92 -9.37 -7.80
CA LEU A 229 9.62 -9.58 -7.18
C LEU A 229 8.68 -10.40 -8.09
N LEU A 230 8.73 -10.18 -9.41
CA LEU A 230 7.97 -10.97 -10.39
C LEU A 230 8.50 -12.39 -10.56
N SER A 231 9.76 -12.68 -10.18
CA SER A 231 10.33 -14.03 -10.20
C SER A 231 10.00 -14.87 -8.97
N LEU A 232 9.32 -14.30 -7.94
CA LEU A 232 8.92 -15.04 -6.75
C LEU A 232 7.91 -16.15 -7.09
N GLU A 233 7.95 -17.25 -6.32
CA GLU A 233 7.08 -18.42 -6.52
C GLU A 233 6.47 -18.91 -5.19
N GLY A 234 5.26 -19.42 -5.24
CA GLY A 234 4.54 -20.00 -4.10
C GLY A 234 4.43 -19.02 -2.93
N ASP A 235 4.78 -19.47 -1.74
CA ASP A 235 4.69 -18.69 -0.50
C ASP A 235 5.95 -17.82 -0.22
N LYS A 236 6.82 -17.63 -1.22
CA LYS A 236 7.93 -16.68 -1.09
C LYS A 236 7.42 -15.26 -1.25
N GLY A 237 7.56 -14.46 -0.20
CA GLY A 237 7.19 -13.04 -0.17
C GLY A 237 8.37 -12.12 -0.47
N GLY A 238 8.11 -10.80 -0.48
CA GLY A 238 9.11 -9.75 -0.72
C GLY A 238 10.31 -9.80 0.22
N ARG A 239 10.15 -10.33 1.45
CA ARG A 239 11.26 -10.52 2.41
C ARG A 239 12.41 -11.34 1.85
N SER A 240 12.15 -12.31 0.96
CA SER A 240 13.20 -13.11 0.32
C SER A 240 14.03 -12.30 -0.68
N VAL A 241 13.46 -11.26 -1.26
CA VAL A 241 14.17 -10.28 -2.10
C VAL A 241 14.90 -9.28 -1.21
N ALA A 242 14.23 -8.72 -0.20
CA ALA A 242 14.79 -7.71 0.71
C ALA A 242 16.11 -8.16 1.36
N LYS A 243 16.19 -9.44 1.78
CA LYS A 243 17.40 -10.02 2.40
C LYS A 243 18.66 -9.98 1.53
N LYS A 244 18.53 -9.72 0.22
CA LYS A 244 19.66 -9.65 -0.72
C LYS A 244 20.25 -8.24 -0.84
N TYR A 245 19.63 -7.25 -0.19
CA TYR A 245 19.97 -5.83 -0.32
C TYR A 245 20.11 -5.19 1.05
N ASP A 246 20.89 -4.13 1.11
CA ASP A 246 20.93 -3.27 2.30
C ASP A 246 19.57 -2.60 2.49
N CYS A 247 18.92 -2.90 3.61
CA CYS A 247 17.64 -2.33 3.98
C CYS A 247 17.82 -1.08 4.84
N VAL A 248 17.13 0.00 4.50
CA VAL A 248 16.99 1.16 5.35
C VAL A 248 15.81 0.91 6.29
N TYR A 249 16.09 0.92 7.59
CA TYR A 249 15.05 0.71 8.60
C TYR A 249 14.53 2.03 9.15
N VAL A 250 13.22 2.08 9.36
CA VAL A 250 12.54 3.13 10.12
C VAL A 250 12.11 2.50 11.45
N ASP A 251 12.74 2.97 12.53
CA ASP A 251 12.48 2.44 13.87
C ASP A 251 11.14 2.95 14.40
N ILE A 252 10.37 2.03 14.98
CA ILE A 252 9.09 2.28 15.66
C ILE A 252 9.16 1.78 17.09
N ALA A 253 8.34 2.36 17.98
CA ALA A 253 8.39 2.07 19.41
C ALA A 253 7.42 0.96 19.85
N ASP A 254 6.38 0.68 19.06
CA ASP A 254 5.31 -0.24 19.43
C ASP A 254 5.36 -1.51 18.56
N GLU A 255 5.82 -2.61 19.15
CA GLU A 255 5.94 -3.91 18.46
C GLU A 255 4.60 -4.41 17.90
N ARG A 256 3.47 -4.02 18.49
CA ARG A 256 2.14 -4.41 18.01
C ARG A 256 1.86 -3.94 16.59
N GLU A 257 2.52 -2.87 16.14
CA GLU A 257 2.39 -2.38 14.76
C GLU A 257 2.88 -3.38 13.71
N LEU A 258 3.81 -4.27 14.09
CA LEU A 258 4.36 -5.31 13.20
C LEU A 258 3.62 -6.66 13.33
N MET A 259 2.64 -6.76 14.24
CA MET A 259 1.96 -8.03 14.51
C MET A 259 0.91 -8.36 13.45
N ASP A 260 1.06 -9.54 12.85
CA ASP A 260 0.01 -10.17 12.05
C ASP A 260 -0.99 -10.87 12.98
N ILE A 261 -2.29 -10.65 12.80
CA ILE A 261 -3.32 -11.40 13.54
C ILE A 261 -3.55 -12.74 12.84
N ASP A 262 -2.90 -13.80 13.31
CA ASP A 262 -2.97 -15.15 12.72
C ASP A 262 -3.96 -16.08 13.42
N ASN A 263 -4.37 -15.79 14.64
CA ASN A 263 -5.34 -16.57 15.41
C ASN A 263 -6.17 -15.68 16.35
N LEU A 264 -7.29 -16.24 16.85
CA LEU A 264 -8.23 -15.52 17.72
C LEU A 264 -7.66 -15.18 19.10
N SER A 265 -6.62 -15.88 19.56
CA SER A 265 -5.96 -15.56 20.84
C SER A 265 -5.21 -14.23 20.76
N ASN A 266 -4.61 -13.93 19.64
CA ASN A 266 -3.88 -12.66 19.40
C ASN A 266 -4.84 -11.45 19.30
N SER A 267 -6.12 -11.67 18.95
CA SER A 267 -7.12 -10.61 18.88
C SER A 267 -7.70 -10.22 20.26
N LYS A 268 -7.58 -11.09 21.27
CA LYS A 268 -8.18 -10.88 22.60
C LYS A 268 -7.29 -10.15 23.62
N HIS A 269 -5.99 -10.01 23.35
CA HIS A 269 -5.06 -9.34 24.27
C HIS A 269 -5.13 -7.80 24.26
N THR A 270 -6.10 -7.21 23.56
CA THR A 270 -6.22 -5.75 23.43
C THR A 270 -7.38 -5.15 24.23
N VAL A 271 -8.07 -5.97 25.07
CA VAL A 271 -9.14 -5.46 25.96
C VAL A 271 -8.71 -5.68 27.40
N THR A 272 -7.68 -4.98 27.84
CA THR A 272 -7.49 -4.67 29.26
C THR A 272 -6.46 -3.54 29.34
N LEU A 273 -6.96 -2.30 29.35
CA LEU A 273 -6.52 -1.17 30.19
C LEU A 273 -7.42 0.01 29.89
#